data_2b9c70e767dba93e57d47f2d37312ff7
#
_entry.id   2b9c70e767dba93e57d47f2d37312ff7
#
_cell.length_a   1.000
_cell.length_b   1.000
_cell.length_c   1.000
_cell.angle_alpha   90.00
_cell.angle_beta   90.00
_cell.angle_gamma   90.00
#
_symmetry.space_group_name_H-M   'P 1'
#
loop_
_entity.id
_entity.type
_entity.pdbx_description
1 polymer ?
#
loop_
_entity_poly.entity_id
_entity_poly.type
_entity_poly.pdbx_seq_one_letter_code
_entity_poly.pdbx_strand_id
1 'polypeptide(L)'
;MNILTTSQKSNEVIKEEAKALASSMHMTYIKRGKTSIPALFGKYQCEYIAVLAGSGLTIHFPDNQQHTFHLSMAQLRILRLQRGEGDHLVNAVQVILDKKGLSNRDQFTFLDCTIGLGSDSIVVSYGYPQAQITGLEGSLPIWLATSHGLAHYIHSEDSVTNVLRRIKVNHDTFEHYLPNLPDNSIDIIYFDPMFEVPIEESPQFKPLRRHTVESHIDD
;
A
#
# COMPACT_ATOMS: atom_id res chain seq x y z
N MET A 1 3.42 21.40 -4.91
CA MET A 1 4.78 20.77 -5.01
C MET A 1 4.94 19.84 -3.82
N ASN A 2 5.20 18.55 -4.04
CA ASN A 2 5.35 17.60 -2.94
C ASN A 2 6.84 17.39 -2.61
N ILE A 3 7.13 17.21 -1.33
CA ILE A 3 8.50 17.18 -0.79
C ILE A 3 8.80 15.80 -0.25
N LEU A 4 10.00 15.31 -0.52
CA LEU A 4 10.61 14.20 0.17
C LEU A 4 11.84 14.68 0.94
N THR A 5 11.95 14.28 2.19
CA THR A 5 13.07 14.61 3.08
C THR A 5 13.44 13.39 3.94
N THR A 6 14.41 13.56 4.82
CA THR A 6 14.82 12.50 5.76
C THR A 6 14.51 12.87 7.20
N SER A 7 14.62 11.92 8.13
CA SER A 7 14.70 12.24 9.55
C SER A 7 15.91 13.12 9.83
N GLN A 8 15.90 13.88 10.96
CA GLN A 8 16.98 14.83 11.27
C GLN A 8 18.34 14.16 11.50
N LYS A 9 18.34 12.92 11.95
CA LYS A 9 19.56 12.15 12.29
C LYS A 9 19.89 11.06 11.26
N SER A 10 19.43 11.20 10.02
CA SER A 10 19.69 10.20 8.97
C SER A 10 21.17 10.19 8.56
N ASN A 11 21.69 9.00 8.33
CA ASN A 11 23.02 8.78 7.75
C ASN A 11 23.05 9.08 6.24
N GLU A 12 24.22 9.03 5.61
CA GLU A 12 24.35 9.34 4.18
C GLU A 12 23.61 8.33 3.29
N VAL A 13 23.55 7.05 3.67
CA VAL A 13 22.85 6.01 2.91
C VAL A 13 21.35 6.37 2.76
N ILE A 14 20.68 6.69 3.86
CA ILE A 14 19.26 7.10 3.84
C ILE A 14 19.05 8.40 3.05
N LYS A 15 20.02 9.34 3.09
CA LYS A 15 19.93 10.57 2.32
C LYS A 15 20.02 10.34 0.81
N GLU A 16 20.91 9.45 0.38
CA GLU A 16 21.05 9.08 -1.03
C GLU A 16 19.81 8.29 -1.51
N GLU A 17 19.32 7.36 -0.70
CA GLU A 17 18.06 6.66 -0.97
C GLU A 17 16.88 7.64 -1.11
N ALA A 18 16.78 8.62 -0.21
CA ALA A 18 15.75 9.65 -0.25
C ALA A 18 15.85 10.52 -1.52
N LYS A 19 17.06 10.85 -1.97
CA LYS A 19 17.27 11.59 -3.23
C LYS A 19 16.85 10.76 -4.44
N ALA A 20 17.25 9.49 -4.48
CA ALA A 20 16.90 8.57 -5.56
C ALA A 20 15.38 8.38 -5.63
N LEU A 21 14.72 8.15 -4.48
CA LEU A 21 13.28 8.03 -4.39
C LEU A 21 12.56 9.31 -4.83
N ALA A 22 13.03 10.48 -4.39
CA ALA A 22 12.45 11.75 -4.81
C ALA A 22 12.55 11.95 -6.33
N SER A 23 13.70 11.61 -6.92
CA SER A 23 13.92 11.72 -8.37
C SER A 23 12.99 10.80 -9.15
N SER A 24 12.85 9.53 -8.73
CA SER A 24 11.96 8.56 -9.39
C SER A 24 10.48 8.94 -9.31
N MET A 25 10.09 9.68 -8.26
CA MET A 25 8.70 10.12 -8.01
C MET A 25 8.43 11.56 -8.47
N HIS A 26 9.36 12.19 -9.17
CA HIS A 26 9.27 13.62 -9.56
C HIS A 26 8.95 14.55 -8.38
N MET A 27 9.40 14.18 -7.17
CA MET A 27 9.28 14.98 -5.95
C MET A 27 10.55 15.82 -5.74
N THR A 28 10.41 16.89 -4.95
CA THR A 28 11.56 17.71 -4.59
C THR A 28 12.23 17.17 -3.32
N TYR A 29 13.47 16.72 -3.43
CA TYR A 29 14.25 16.38 -2.25
C TYR A 29 14.70 17.64 -1.50
N ILE A 30 14.41 17.71 -0.20
CA ILE A 30 14.83 18.81 0.68
C ILE A 30 15.72 18.26 1.79
N LYS A 31 16.95 18.76 1.89
CA LYS A 31 17.82 18.46 3.05
C LYS A 31 17.22 19.11 4.30
N ARG A 32 16.70 18.29 5.19
CA ARG A 32 15.92 18.74 6.35
C ARG A 32 16.76 19.54 7.36
N GLY A 33 17.98 19.10 7.65
CA GLY A 33 18.80 19.68 8.72
C GLY A 33 18.06 19.67 10.06
N LYS A 34 17.98 20.84 10.73
CA LYS A 34 17.25 21.03 11.99
C LYS A 34 15.81 21.53 11.79
N THR A 35 15.33 21.67 10.54
CA THR A 35 14.00 22.22 10.24
C THR A 35 12.91 21.26 10.68
N SER A 36 11.89 21.76 11.36
CA SER A 36 10.72 20.96 11.77
C SER A 36 9.78 20.69 10.58
N ILE A 37 8.93 19.68 10.67
CA ILE A 37 7.92 19.38 9.65
C ILE A 37 6.93 20.56 9.48
N PRO A 38 6.39 21.16 10.54
CA PRO A 38 5.52 22.33 10.40
C PRO A 38 6.22 23.51 9.71
N ALA A 39 7.52 23.73 9.98
CA ALA A 39 8.26 24.79 9.30
C ALA A 39 8.49 24.50 7.80
N LEU A 40 8.61 23.24 7.40
CA LEU A 40 8.65 22.86 5.99
C LEU A 40 7.30 23.11 5.31
N PHE A 41 6.17 22.74 5.94
CA PHE A 41 4.83 23.07 5.42
C PHE A 41 4.65 24.58 5.23
N GLY A 42 5.01 25.38 6.25
CA GLY A 42 4.91 26.84 6.16
C GLY A 42 5.75 27.45 5.03
N LYS A 43 6.92 26.85 4.76
CA LYS A 43 7.84 27.34 3.73
C LYS A 43 7.44 26.95 2.31
N TYR A 44 6.99 25.72 2.12
CA TYR A 44 6.80 25.12 0.78
C TYR A 44 5.35 24.95 0.37
N GLN A 45 4.40 25.13 1.29
CA GLN A 45 2.94 25.04 1.05
C GLN A 45 2.56 23.78 0.27
N CYS A 46 3.11 22.62 0.68
CA CYS A 46 2.86 21.34 0.04
C CYS A 46 1.67 20.60 0.66
N GLU A 47 1.07 19.70 -0.08
CA GLU A 47 -0.08 18.89 0.36
C GLU A 47 0.34 17.83 1.38
N TYR A 48 1.52 17.25 1.18
CA TYR A 48 2.13 16.30 2.10
C TYR A 48 3.66 16.36 2.03
N ILE A 49 4.30 15.83 3.06
CA ILE A 49 5.75 15.66 3.14
C ILE A 49 6.04 14.19 3.42
N ALA A 50 6.79 13.55 2.51
CA ALA A 50 7.31 12.21 2.74
C ALA A 50 8.64 12.30 3.50
N VAL A 51 8.76 11.57 4.60
CA VAL A 51 9.96 11.54 5.46
C VAL A 51 10.52 10.13 5.48
N LEU A 52 11.70 9.93 4.87
CA LEU A 52 12.42 8.66 4.93
C LEU A 52 13.33 8.62 6.17
N ALA A 53 13.22 7.54 6.90
CA ALA A 53 14.05 7.24 8.09
C ALA A 53 14.50 5.78 8.06
N GLY A 54 15.39 5.38 8.95
CA GLY A 54 15.78 3.97 9.09
C GLY A 54 14.65 3.03 9.51
N SER A 55 13.55 3.58 10.05
CA SER A 55 12.32 2.84 10.39
C SER A 55 11.32 2.73 9.23
N GLY A 56 11.60 3.34 8.06
CA GLY A 56 10.71 3.35 6.91
C GLY A 56 10.26 4.75 6.50
N LEU A 57 9.27 4.79 5.61
CA LEU A 57 8.70 6.01 5.05
C LEU A 57 7.45 6.44 5.83
N THR A 58 7.41 7.71 6.24
CA THR A 58 6.25 8.34 6.90
C THR A 58 5.75 9.49 6.04
N ILE A 59 4.45 9.51 5.75
CA ILE A 59 3.76 10.64 5.11
C ILE A 59 3.21 11.55 6.20
N HIS A 60 3.54 12.83 6.14
CA HIS A 60 3.02 13.87 7.03
C HIS A 60 2.08 14.79 6.26
N PHE A 61 0.97 15.18 6.90
CA PHE A 61 -0.02 16.12 6.37
C PHE A 61 -0.03 17.42 7.18
N PRO A 62 -0.55 18.54 6.59
CA PRO A 62 -0.52 19.87 7.23
C PRO A 62 -1.27 19.94 8.57
N ASP A 63 -2.27 19.09 8.78
CA ASP A 63 -3.09 18.98 10.00
C ASP A 63 -2.41 18.16 11.12
N ASN A 64 -1.10 17.92 11.02
CA ASN A 64 -0.30 17.07 11.89
C ASN A 64 -0.67 15.57 11.88
N GLN A 65 -1.54 15.15 10.98
CA GLN A 65 -1.73 13.72 10.77
C GLN A 65 -0.51 13.13 10.07
N GLN A 66 -0.28 11.84 10.34
CA GLN A 66 0.81 11.11 9.70
C GLN A 66 0.40 9.69 9.42
N HIS A 67 0.97 9.11 8.37
CA HIS A 67 0.77 7.74 8.00
C HIS A 67 2.11 7.04 7.76
N THR A 68 2.25 5.85 8.33
CA THR A 68 3.38 4.94 8.10
C THR A 68 2.82 3.56 7.83
N PHE A 69 3.43 2.83 6.90
CA PHE A 69 3.02 1.45 6.61
C PHE A 69 3.16 0.57 7.86
N HIS A 70 2.15 -0.25 8.10
CA HIS A 70 2.15 -1.32 9.12
C HIS A 70 1.13 -2.40 8.74
N LEU A 71 1.33 -3.62 9.23
CA LEU A 71 0.50 -4.77 8.86
C LEU A 71 -0.93 -4.73 9.40
N SER A 72 -1.13 -4.10 10.57
CA SER A 72 -2.47 -3.88 11.16
C SER A 72 -3.41 -5.06 11.07
N MET A 73 -4.51 -4.88 10.34
CA MET A 73 -5.55 -5.89 10.17
C MET A 73 -5.03 -7.15 9.45
N ALA A 74 -4.09 -7.00 8.50
CA ALA A 74 -3.49 -8.15 7.83
C ALA A 74 -2.79 -9.08 8.83
N GLN A 75 -2.08 -8.54 9.81
CA GLN A 75 -1.42 -9.35 10.84
C GLN A 75 -2.41 -10.19 11.65
N LEU A 76 -3.52 -9.58 12.08
CA LEU A 76 -4.57 -10.31 12.82
C LEU A 76 -5.19 -11.44 11.99
N ARG A 77 -5.44 -11.18 10.71
CA ARG A 77 -5.99 -12.17 9.78
C ARG A 77 -4.99 -13.29 9.50
N ILE A 78 -3.70 -12.99 9.33
CA ILE A 78 -2.63 -13.99 9.20
C ILE A 78 -2.56 -14.86 10.45
N LEU A 79 -2.60 -14.29 11.66
CA LEU A 79 -2.61 -15.07 12.91
C LEU A 79 -3.81 -16.01 13.01
N ARG A 80 -4.99 -15.60 12.51
CA ARG A 80 -6.16 -16.50 12.41
C ARG A 80 -5.92 -17.66 11.45
N LEU A 81 -5.40 -17.36 10.27
CA LEU A 81 -5.04 -18.40 9.29
C LEU A 81 -4.00 -19.38 9.85
N GLN A 82 -2.99 -18.90 10.58
CA GLN A 82 -2.00 -19.77 11.27
C GLN A 82 -2.63 -20.71 12.29
N ARG A 83 -3.73 -20.29 12.92
CA ARG A 83 -4.49 -21.13 13.88
C ARG A 83 -5.47 -22.10 13.20
N GLY A 84 -5.53 -22.10 11.87
CA GLY A 84 -6.50 -22.91 11.13
C GLY A 84 -7.92 -22.31 11.09
N GLU A 85 -8.07 -21.04 11.52
CA GLU A 85 -9.32 -20.31 11.37
C GLU A 85 -9.46 -19.85 9.91
N GLY A 86 -10.68 -19.82 9.38
CA GLY A 86 -10.92 -19.35 8.02
C GLY A 86 -10.79 -17.82 7.88
N ASP A 87 -10.54 -17.37 6.66
CA ASP A 87 -10.66 -15.97 6.27
C ASP A 87 -11.63 -15.85 5.09
N HIS A 88 -12.55 -14.90 5.14
CA HIS A 88 -13.62 -14.79 4.15
C HIS A 88 -13.08 -14.54 2.73
N LEU A 89 -12.06 -13.69 2.57
CA LEU A 89 -11.47 -13.40 1.27
C LEU A 89 -10.70 -14.60 0.73
N VAL A 90 -9.90 -15.26 1.58
CA VAL A 90 -9.18 -16.49 1.20
C VAL A 90 -10.16 -17.57 0.76
N ASN A 91 -11.27 -17.75 1.49
CA ASN A 91 -12.31 -18.71 1.12
C ASN A 91 -13.00 -18.33 -0.20
N ALA A 92 -13.29 -17.04 -0.43
CA ALA A 92 -13.88 -16.58 -1.69
C ALA A 92 -12.95 -16.84 -2.88
N VAL A 93 -11.66 -16.55 -2.72
CA VAL A 93 -10.63 -16.87 -3.73
C VAL A 93 -10.63 -18.37 -4.03
N GLN A 94 -10.68 -19.25 -3.01
CA GLN A 94 -10.74 -20.71 -3.21
C GLN A 94 -11.94 -21.12 -4.06
N VAL A 95 -13.12 -20.58 -3.77
CA VAL A 95 -14.33 -20.89 -4.56
C VAL A 95 -14.17 -20.51 -6.04
N ILE A 96 -13.50 -19.40 -6.33
CA ILE A 96 -13.23 -18.98 -7.71
C ILE A 96 -12.24 -19.93 -8.39
N LEU A 97 -11.15 -20.29 -7.69
CA LEU A 97 -10.14 -21.22 -8.21
C LEU A 97 -10.77 -22.59 -8.52
N ASP A 98 -11.61 -23.13 -7.62
CA ASP A 98 -12.31 -24.39 -7.81
C ASP A 98 -13.21 -24.35 -9.06
N LYS A 99 -13.94 -23.24 -9.28
CA LYS A 99 -14.76 -23.05 -10.49
C LYS A 99 -13.93 -22.99 -11.78
N LYS A 100 -12.69 -22.53 -11.70
CA LYS A 100 -11.75 -22.49 -12.81
C LYS A 100 -10.99 -23.82 -13.00
N GLY A 101 -11.18 -24.79 -12.11
CA GLY A 101 -10.43 -26.05 -12.11
C GLY A 101 -8.97 -25.88 -11.67
N LEU A 102 -8.66 -24.79 -10.97
CA LEU A 102 -7.33 -24.50 -10.42
C LEU A 102 -7.26 -24.94 -8.95
N SER A 103 -6.12 -25.45 -8.55
CA SER A 103 -5.82 -25.76 -7.14
C SER A 103 -5.11 -24.58 -6.47
N ASN A 104 -5.03 -24.60 -5.14
CA ASN A 104 -4.26 -23.62 -4.37
C ASN A 104 -2.73 -23.69 -4.60
N ARG A 105 -2.26 -24.64 -5.40
CA ARG A 105 -0.84 -24.80 -5.82
C ARG A 105 -0.56 -24.26 -7.21
N ASP A 106 -1.60 -23.96 -7.97
CA ASP A 106 -1.47 -23.41 -9.32
C ASP A 106 -1.20 -21.91 -9.25
N GLN A 107 -0.45 -21.40 -10.24
CA GLN A 107 -0.26 -19.97 -10.38
C GLN A 107 -1.55 -19.34 -10.92
N PHE A 108 -1.92 -18.21 -10.35
CA PHE A 108 -3.00 -17.37 -10.85
C PHE A 108 -2.69 -15.89 -10.63
N THR A 109 -3.35 -15.03 -11.38
CA THR A 109 -3.22 -13.59 -11.29
C THR A 109 -4.35 -13.00 -10.45
N PHE A 110 -3.98 -12.15 -9.47
CA PHE A 110 -4.91 -11.42 -8.61
C PHE A 110 -4.66 -9.93 -8.75
N LEU A 111 -5.66 -9.17 -9.20
CA LEU A 111 -5.62 -7.72 -9.31
C LEU A 111 -6.49 -7.10 -8.23
N ASP A 112 -5.86 -6.36 -7.32
CA ASP A 112 -6.52 -5.55 -6.30
C ASP A 112 -6.64 -4.12 -6.84
N CYS A 113 -7.84 -3.73 -7.26
CA CYS A 113 -8.11 -2.45 -7.90
C CYS A 113 -8.12 -1.27 -6.93
N THR A 114 -8.12 -1.54 -5.64
CA THR A 114 -8.27 -0.54 -4.56
C THR A 114 -7.38 -0.88 -3.37
N ILE A 115 -6.10 -1.18 -3.63
CA ILE A 115 -5.20 -1.81 -2.65
C ILE A 115 -5.06 -1.02 -1.33
N GLY A 116 -5.11 0.31 -1.35
CA GLY A 116 -4.98 1.14 -0.17
C GLY A 116 -3.73 0.80 0.66
N LEU A 117 -3.93 0.30 1.90
CA LEU A 117 -2.85 -0.14 2.81
C LEU A 117 -2.39 -1.59 2.55
N GLY A 118 -3.00 -2.28 1.60
CA GLY A 118 -2.61 -3.61 1.16
C GLY A 118 -3.07 -4.76 2.05
N SER A 119 -3.96 -4.53 3.02
CA SER A 119 -4.36 -5.56 3.99
C SER A 119 -4.92 -6.82 3.33
N ASP A 120 -5.79 -6.68 2.34
CA ASP A 120 -6.42 -7.79 1.61
C ASP A 120 -5.42 -8.52 0.72
N SER A 121 -4.65 -7.78 -0.07
CA SER A 121 -3.57 -8.32 -0.89
C SER A 121 -2.54 -9.09 -0.07
N ILE A 122 -2.18 -8.61 1.15
CA ILE A 122 -1.27 -9.30 2.06
C ILE A 122 -1.87 -10.64 2.53
N VAL A 123 -3.15 -10.66 2.87
CA VAL A 123 -3.85 -11.88 3.32
C VAL A 123 -3.96 -12.89 2.18
N VAL A 124 -4.30 -12.46 0.96
CA VAL A 124 -4.30 -13.32 -0.24
C VAL A 124 -2.90 -13.86 -0.52
N SER A 125 -1.86 -13.02 -0.47
CA SER A 125 -0.47 -13.44 -0.64
C SER A 125 -0.02 -14.46 0.39
N TYR A 126 -0.52 -14.36 1.62
CA TYR A 126 -0.25 -15.34 2.67
C TYR A 126 -0.94 -16.68 2.40
N GLY A 127 -2.24 -16.66 2.08
CA GLY A 127 -3.04 -17.86 1.82
C GLY A 127 -2.64 -18.59 0.54
N TYR A 128 -2.14 -17.85 -0.45
CA TYR A 128 -1.80 -18.37 -1.78
C TYR A 128 -0.37 -17.96 -2.19
N PRO A 129 0.65 -18.71 -1.79
CA PRO A 129 2.05 -18.38 -2.11
C PRO A 129 2.36 -18.32 -3.61
N GLN A 130 1.53 -18.91 -4.47
CA GLN A 130 1.67 -18.94 -5.92
C GLN A 130 0.92 -17.80 -6.63
N ALA A 131 0.13 -17.01 -5.91
CA ALA A 131 -0.60 -15.89 -6.47
C ALA A 131 0.37 -14.80 -6.97
N GLN A 132 0.15 -14.31 -8.19
CA GLN A 132 0.79 -13.13 -8.74
C GLN A 132 -0.11 -11.93 -8.46
N ILE A 133 0.24 -11.16 -7.43
CA ILE A 133 -0.60 -10.08 -6.93
C ILE A 133 -0.11 -8.73 -7.44
N THR A 134 -1.02 -8.00 -8.05
CA THR A 134 -0.83 -6.59 -8.43
C THR A 134 -1.92 -5.76 -7.77
N GLY A 135 -1.55 -4.68 -7.11
CA GLY A 135 -2.47 -3.70 -6.54
C GLY A 135 -2.40 -2.37 -7.28
N LEU A 136 -3.52 -1.68 -7.35
CA LEU A 136 -3.63 -0.33 -7.90
C LEU A 136 -3.95 0.66 -6.78
N GLU A 137 -3.26 1.80 -6.76
CA GLU A 137 -3.52 2.89 -5.83
C GLU A 137 -3.39 4.24 -6.55
N GLY A 138 -4.47 4.99 -6.62
CA GLY A 138 -4.53 6.28 -7.30
C GLY A 138 -3.95 7.43 -6.48
N SER A 139 -3.97 7.33 -5.15
CA SER A 139 -3.42 8.37 -4.27
C SER A 139 -1.91 8.22 -4.13
N LEU A 140 -1.15 9.17 -4.64
CA LEU A 140 0.32 9.15 -4.58
C LEU A 140 0.88 8.99 -3.15
N PRO A 141 0.40 9.70 -2.10
CA PRO A 141 0.90 9.52 -0.75
C PRO A 141 0.60 8.13 -0.16
N ILE A 142 -0.57 7.54 -0.46
CA ILE A 142 -0.91 6.19 -0.03
C ILE A 142 -0.05 5.17 -0.78
N TRP A 143 0.04 5.29 -2.09
CA TRP A 143 0.89 4.44 -2.92
C TRP A 143 2.36 4.45 -2.46
N LEU A 144 2.92 5.64 -2.17
CA LEU A 144 4.29 5.77 -1.64
C LEU A 144 4.48 5.01 -0.32
N ALA A 145 3.55 5.19 0.64
CA ALA A 145 3.64 4.51 1.93
C ALA A 145 3.51 3.00 1.78
N THR A 146 2.53 2.54 1.00
CA THR A 146 2.23 1.12 0.81
C THR A 146 3.32 0.42 0.01
N SER A 147 3.72 0.97 -1.15
CA SER A 147 4.76 0.37 -1.99
C SER A 147 6.12 0.29 -1.28
N HIS A 148 6.51 1.39 -0.60
CA HIS A 148 7.73 1.39 0.20
C HIS A 148 7.66 0.40 1.37
N GLY A 149 6.51 0.35 2.06
CA GLY A 149 6.29 -0.57 3.16
C GLY A 149 6.37 -2.04 2.72
N LEU A 150 5.68 -2.42 1.68
CA LEU A 150 5.73 -3.76 1.11
C LEU A 150 7.15 -4.17 0.69
N ALA A 151 7.94 -3.21 0.20
CA ALA A 151 9.32 -3.44 -0.23
C ALA A 151 10.34 -3.50 0.92
N HIS A 152 10.13 -2.79 2.05
CA HIS A 152 11.17 -2.59 3.05
C HIS A 152 10.79 -3.01 4.47
N TYR A 153 9.49 -3.14 4.78
CA TYR A 153 9.07 -3.58 6.11
C TYR A 153 9.60 -4.98 6.42
N ILE A 154 10.19 -5.16 7.59
CA ILE A 154 10.71 -6.44 8.10
C ILE A 154 9.86 -6.86 9.29
N HIS A 155 9.24 -8.04 9.19
CA HIS A 155 8.54 -8.67 10.29
C HIS A 155 9.47 -9.60 11.06
N SER A 156 9.16 -9.89 12.32
CA SER A 156 9.90 -10.87 13.13
C SER A 156 9.85 -12.29 12.57
N GLU A 157 8.84 -12.62 11.79
CA GLU A 157 8.71 -13.88 11.05
C GLU A 157 9.07 -13.65 9.58
N ASP A 158 10.09 -14.34 9.08
CA ASP A 158 10.53 -14.24 7.68
C ASP A 158 9.44 -14.63 6.69
N SER A 159 8.57 -15.58 7.06
CA SER A 159 7.42 -15.98 6.25
C SER A 159 6.51 -14.80 5.92
N VAL A 160 6.23 -13.94 6.89
CA VAL A 160 5.41 -12.73 6.71
C VAL A 160 6.17 -11.70 5.88
N THR A 161 7.47 -11.51 6.12
CA THR A 161 8.30 -10.62 5.29
C THR A 161 8.26 -11.04 3.82
N ASN A 162 8.38 -12.34 3.54
CA ASN A 162 8.33 -12.88 2.17
C ASN A 162 6.96 -12.69 1.50
N VAL A 163 5.87 -12.73 2.27
CA VAL A 163 4.52 -12.41 1.78
C VAL A 163 4.48 -11.01 1.17
N LEU A 164 5.04 -10.02 1.87
CA LEU A 164 5.02 -8.62 1.42
C LEU A 164 5.78 -8.42 0.10
N ARG A 165 6.91 -9.12 -0.07
CA ARG A 165 7.78 -8.98 -1.26
C ARG A 165 7.16 -9.52 -2.56
N ARG A 166 6.08 -10.32 -2.46
CA ARG A 166 5.39 -10.87 -3.64
C ARG A 166 4.34 -9.93 -4.23
N ILE A 167 3.99 -8.86 -3.52
CA ILE A 167 2.95 -7.93 -3.94
C ILE A 167 3.58 -6.76 -4.69
N LYS A 168 3.12 -6.52 -5.92
CA LYS A 168 3.47 -5.33 -6.72
C LYS A 168 2.37 -4.29 -6.56
N VAL A 169 2.75 -3.01 -6.49
CA VAL A 169 1.78 -1.91 -6.42
C VAL A 169 2.09 -0.88 -7.49
N ASN A 170 1.12 -0.60 -8.33
CA ASN A 170 1.19 0.44 -9.36
C ASN A 170 0.48 1.70 -8.86
N HIS A 171 1.09 2.86 -9.12
CA HIS A 171 0.42 4.15 -8.96
C HIS A 171 -0.46 4.37 -10.19
N ASP A 172 -1.70 3.90 -10.10
CA ASP A 172 -2.67 3.97 -11.18
C ASP A 172 -4.09 3.82 -10.61
N THR A 173 -5.09 4.12 -11.43
CA THR A 173 -6.48 3.86 -11.10
C THR A 173 -7.02 2.70 -11.96
N PHE A 174 -8.04 2.01 -11.50
CA PHE A 174 -8.60 0.90 -12.24
C PHE A 174 -9.27 1.36 -13.54
N GLU A 175 -9.85 2.57 -13.57
CA GLU A 175 -10.46 3.18 -14.75
C GLU A 175 -9.44 3.38 -15.88
N HIS A 176 -8.20 3.69 -15.54
CA HIS A 176 -7.11 3.81 -16.51
C HIS A 176 -6.45 2.46 -16.80
N TYR A 177 -6.27 1.60 -15.81
CA TYR A 177 -5.51 0.36 -15.92
C TYR A 177 -6.28 -0.74 -16.66
N LEU A 178 -7.55 -1.01 -16.30
CA LEU A 178 -8.32 -2.14 -16.83
C LEU A 178 -8.52 -2.09 -18.35
N PRO A 179 -8.85 -0.93 -18.97
CA PRO A 179 -9.04 -0.88 -20.43
C PRO A 179 -7.79 -1.20 -21.26
N ASN A 180 -6.60 -1.16 -20.63
CA ASN A 180 -5.33 -1.44 -21.28
C ASN A 180 -4.85 -2.89 -21.09
N LEU A 181 -5.60 -3.71 -20.35
CA LEU A 181 -5.28 -5.11 -20.14
C LEU A 181 -5.70 -5.96 -21.34
N PRO A 182 -4.91 -6.97 -21.72
CA PRO A 182 -5.35 -7.99 -22.65
C PRO A 182 -6.55 -8.78 -22.10
N ASP A 183 -7.44 -9.22 -22.97
CA ASP A 183 -8.55 -10.10 -22.60
C ASP A 183 -8.05 -11.34 -21.89
N ASN A 184 -8.74 -11.74 -20.82
CA ASN A 184 -8.44 -12.93 -20.01
C ASN A 184 -7.03 -12.96 -19.38
N SER A 185 -6.37 -11.81 -19.22
CA SER A 185 -5.03 -11.72 -18.61
C SER A 185 -5.03 -11.78 -17.08
N ILE A 186 -6.19 -11.59 -16.45
CA ILE A 186 -6.36 -11.61 -14.98
C ILE A 186 -7.37 -12.67 -14.59
N ASP A 187 -6.99 -13.52 -13.63
CA ASP A 187 -7.88 -14.58 -13.13
C ASP A 187 -8.91 -14.08 -12.13
N ILE A 188 -8.51 -13.17 -11.25
CA ILE A 188 -9.36 -12.61 -10.20
C ILE A 188 -9.14 -11.11 -10.14
N ILE A 189 -10.22 -10.34 -10.27
CA ILE A 189 -10.25 -8.90 -10.04
C ILE A 189 -11.01 -8.65 -8.73
N TYR A 190 -10.40 -7.88 -7.84
CA TYR A 190 -10.92 -7.56 -6.52
C TYR A 190 -11.11 -6.06 -6.36
N PHE A 191 -12.23 -5.67 -5.78
CA PHE A 191 -12.57 -4.31 -5.41
C PHE A 191 -13.03 -4.27 -3.96
N ASP A 192 -12.45 -3.37 -3.17
CA ASP A 192 -12.94 -2.96 -1.85
C ASP A 192 -12.94 -1.42 -1.77
N PRO A 193 -13.83 -0.75 -2.49
CA PRO A 193 -13.87 0.70 -2.51
C PRO A 193 -14.25 1.24 -1.14
N MET A 194 -13.64 2.36 -0.75
CA MET A 194 -14.07 3.07 0.44
C MET A 194 -15.46 3.66 0.21
N PHE A 195 -16.40 3.32 1.10
CA PHE A 195 -17.76 3.85 1.03
C PHE A 195 -17.76 5.38 1.19
N GLU A 196 -18.62 6.08 0.45
CA GLU A 196 -18.85 7.53 0.55
C GLU A 196 -19.23 7.95 1.97
N VAL A 197 -19.94 7.10 2.72
CA VAL A 197 -20.21 7.27 4.15
C VAL A 197 -19.29 6.35 4.95
N PRO A 198 -18.21 6.88 5.52
CA PRO A 198 -17.24 6.07 6.26
C PRO A 198 -17.90 5.45 7.48
N ILE A 199 -17.72 4.14 7.67
CA ILE A 199 -17.95 3.50 8.97
C ILE A 199 -16.91 4.11 9.92
N GLU A 200 -17.36 4.81 10.98
CA GLU A 200 -16.49 5.61 11.87
C GLU A 200 -15.41 4.80 12.60
N GLU A 201 -15.46 3.49 12.55
CA GLU A 201 -14.68 2.57 13.38
C GLU A 201 -13.30 2.15 12.83
N SER A 202 -12.82 2.73 11.71
CA SER A 202 -11.48 2.40 11.18
C SER A 202 -10.45 3.52 11.44
N PRO A 203 -9.77 3.53 12.59
CA PRO A 203 -8.83 4.60 12.98
C PRO A 203 -7.64 4.72 12.02
N GLN A 204 -7.27 3.65 11.33
CA GLN A 204 -6.09 3.54 10.47
C GLN A 204 -6.24 4.36 9.18
N PHE A 205 -7.45 4.46 8.63
CA PHE A 205 -7.74 5.26 7.44
C PHE A 205 -8.01 6.73 7.75
N LYS A 206 -8.20 7.09 9.02
CA LYS A 206 -8.54 8.45 9.41
C LYS A 206 -7.57 9.51 8.86
N PRO A 207 -6.24 9.31 8.90
CA PRO A 207 -5.29 10.26 8.31
C PRO A 207 -5.34 10.33 6.77
N LEU A 208 -5.82 9.28 6.11
CA LEU A 208 -5.74 9.12 4.65
C LEU A 208 -7.05 9.46 3.93
N ARG A 209 -8.19 9.48 4.63
CA ARG A 209 -9.54 9.67 4.04
C ARG A 209 -9.68 10.88 3.13
N ARG A 210 -8.96 11.96 3.41
CA ARG A 210 -8.98 13.20 2.61
C ARG A 210 -8.07 13.14 1.38
N HIS A 211 -7.28 12.08 1.26
CA HIS A 211 -6.27 11.91 0.23
C HIS A 211 -6.53 10.71 -0.66
N THR A 212 -7.66 10.01 -0.44
CA THR A 212 -8.11 8.93 -1.31
C THR A 212 -8.75 9.51 -2.58
N VAL A 213 -8.55 8.81 -3.68
CA VAL A 213 -9.25 9.09 -4.94
C VAL A 213 -10.65 8.47 -4.83
N GLU A 214 -11.69 9.28 -5.02
CA GLU A 214 -13.05 8.77 -5.11
C GLU A 214 -13.16 7.92 -6.38
N SER A 215 -13.56 6.66 -6.22
CA SER A 215 -13.84 5.77 -7.33
C SER A 215 -15.35 5.66 -7.49
N HIS A 216 -15.87 6.06 -8.65
CA HIS A 216 -17.25 5.83 -9.02
C HIS A 216 -17.35 4.50 -9.76
N ILE A 217 -18.03 3.54 -9.15
CA ILE A 217 -18.46 2.33 -9.84
C ILE A 217 -19.89 2.64 -10.25
N ASP A 218 -20.11 2.99 -11.52
CA ASP A 218 -21.45 3.08 -12.07
C ASP A 218 -22.04 1.67 -12.13
N ASP A 219 -23.28 1.50 -11.64
CA ASP A 219 -24.05 0.24 -11.62
C ASP A 219 -24.33 -0.32 -13.04
#